data_ef7e3b09453953f88335753426b84aef
#
_entry.id   ef7e3b09453953f88335753426b84aef
#
_cell.length_a   1.000
_cell.length_b   1.000
_cell.length_c   1.000
_cell.angle_alpha   90.00
_cell.angle_beta   90.00
_cell.angle_gamma   90.00
#
_symmetry.space_group_name_H-M   'P 1'
#
loop_
_entity.id
_entity.type
_entity.pdbx_description
1 polymer ?
#
loop_
_entity_poly.entity_id
_entity_poly.type
_entity_poly.pdbx_seq_one_letter_code
_entity_poly.pdbx_strand_id
1 'polypeptide(L)'
;MAADRRHMLRQRTRYQPADVEPRVFAQWRQTGVFHPEPQGQASDNFSIAVPPPNVTGSLHIGHALNAAIQDLCIRVARMRGRRSKWIFGTDHAGIATQRQVEKQLEAEGTSREEIGREAFIERVWEWRRQHGSTIREQFQALGASLDYDDERFTMDDEYVRA
;
A
#
# COMPACT_ATOMS: atom_id res chain seq x y z
N MET A 1 16.26 19.68 -27.12
CA MET A 1 15.67 18.92 -25.96
C MET A 1 16.41 19.16 -24.63
N ALA A 2 17.74 18.98 -24.49
CA ALA A 2 18.45 19.21 -23.21
C ALA A 2 18.55 20.68 -22.79
N ALA A 3 18.72 21.60 -23.74
CA ALA A 3 18.79 23.04 -23.49
C ALA A 3 17.42 23.60 -23.00
N ASP A 4 16.33 23.08 -23.54
CA ASP A 4 14.97 23.45 -23.18
C ASP A 4 14.60 23.00 -21.75
N ARG A 5 15.04 21.79 -21.35
CA ARG A 5 14.88 21.30 -19.96
C ARG A 5 15.64 22.16 -18.94
N ARG A 6 16.88 22.60 -19.27
CA ARG A 6 17.66 23.46 -18.37
C ARG A 6 17.03 24.85 -18.22
N HIS A 7 16.43 25.37 -19.27
CA HIS A 7 15.72 26.66 -19.24
C HIS A 7 14.46 26.57 -18.36
N MET A 8 13.65 25.54 -18.53
CA MET A 8 12.46 25.31 -17.69
C MET A 8 12.81 25.12 -16.20
N LEU A 9 13.90 24.42 -15.88
CA LEU A 9 14.34 24.24 -14.49
C LEU A 9 14.79 25.55 -13.83
N ARG A 10 15.38 26.47 -14.60
CA ARG A 10 15.76 27.82 -14.11
C ARG A 10 14.56 28.72 -13.84
N GLN A 11 13.42 28.49 -14.49
CA GLN A 11 12.19 29.24 -14.28
C GLN A 11 11.35 28.71 -13.11
N ARG A 12 11.59 27.48 -12.66
CA ARG A 12 10.90 26.89 -11.51
C ARG A 12 11.63 27.27 -10.22
N THR A 13 11.07 28.24 -9.52
CA THR A 13 11.60 28.71 -8.22
C THR A 13 11.22 27.82 -7.04
N ARG A 14 10.29 26.86 -7.25
CA ARG A 14 9.78 25.99 -6.20
C ARG A 14 9.52 24.57 -6.77
N TYR A 15 9.88 23.55 -6.00
CA TYR A 15 9.53 22.15 -6.29
C TYR A 15 8.00 21.96 -6.23
N GLN A 16 7.43 21.33 -7.26
CA GLN A 16 6.01 21.01 -7.36
C GLN A 16 5.85 19.47 -7.30
N PRO A 17 5.51 18.90 -6.13
CA PRO A 17 5.41 17.45 -5.96
C PRO A 17 4.45 16.79 -6.95
N ALA A 18 3.27 17.37 -7.12
CA ALA A 18 2.22 16.85 -8.01
C ALA A 18 2.66 16.70 -9.48
N ASP A 19 3.61 17.52 -9.95
CA ASP A 19 4.13 17.45 -11.32
C ASP A 19 5.23 16.39 -11.49
N VAL A 20 5.90 16.04 -10.39
CA VAL A 20 7.14 15.25 -10.44
C VAL A 20 6.94 13.83 -9.90
N GLU A 21 6.33 13.70 -8.73
CA GLU A 21 6.28 12.45 -7.98
C GLU A 21 5.53 11.33 -8.70
N PRO A 22 4.34 11.55 -9.29
CA PRO A 22 3.63 10.48 -9.99
C PRO A 22 4.43 9.89 -11.15
N ARG A 23 5.15 10.76 -11.89
CA ARG A 23 5.99 10.35 -13.02
C ARG A 23 7.20 9.56 -12.55
N VAL A 24 7.86 10.01 -11.48
CA VAL A 24 9.03 9.30 -10.92
C VAL A 24 8.61 7.96 -10.35
N PHE A 25 7.49 7.90 -9.64
CA PHE A 25 6.95 6.66 -9.08
C PHE A 25 6.58 5.65 -10.18
N ALA A 26 5.92 6.11 -11.25
CA ALA A 26 5.61 5.27 -12.41
C ALA A 26 6.89 4.72 -13.07
N GLN A 27 7.94 5.54 -13.18
CA GLN A 27 9.23 5.10 -13.70
C GLN A 27 9.87 4.03 -12.82
N TRP A 28 9.83 4.17 -11.49
CA TRP A 28 10.34 3.14 -10.57
C TRP A 28 9.60 1.82 -10.73
N ARG A 29 8.27 1.86 -10.83
CA ARG A 29 7.48 0.63 -11.06
C ARG A 29 7.86 -0.07 -12.37
N GLN A 30 8.08 0.68 -13.44
CA GLN A 30 8.48 0.12 -14.75
C GLN A 30 9.83 -0.61 -14.72
N THR A 31 10.71 -0.30 -13.76
CA THR A 31 12.00 -1.02 -13.63
C THR A 31 11.86 -2.42 -13.05
N GLY A 32 10.70 -2.80 -12.49
CA GLY A 32 10.49 -4.08 -11.81
C GLY A 32 11.24 -4.21 -10.47
N VAL A 33 11.93 -3.17 -10.01
CA VAL A 33 12.78 -3.23 -8.80
C VAL A 33 11.98 -3.48 -7.51
N PHE A 34 10.67 -3.23 -7.53
CA PHE A 34 9.81 -3.47 -6.37
C PHE A 34 9.31 -4.92 -6.28
N HIS A 35 9.34 -5.65 -7.39
CA HIS A 35 8.88 -7.04 -7.52
C HIS A 35 10.02 -7.98 -7.97
N PRO A 36 11.10 -8.13 -7.18
CA PRO A 36 12.19 -9.02 -7.52
C PRO A 36 11.84 -10.46 -7.17
N GLU A 37 12.16 -11.39 -8.07
CA GLU A 37 12.19 -12.81 -7.74
C GLU A 37 13.46 -13.15 -6.94
N PRO A 38 13.38 -14.04 -5.94
CA PRO A 38 14.55 -14.47 -5.19
C PRO A 38 15.53 -15.22 -6.09
N GLN A 39 16.81 -14.95 -5.95
CA GLN A 39 17.87 -15.63 -6.73
C GLN A 39 19.13 -15.79 -5.88
N GLY A 40 19.98 -16.75 -6.25
CA GLY A 40 21.24 -16.99 -5.57
C GLY A 40 21.07 -17.57 -4.16
N GLN A 41 21.93 -17.13 -3.25
CA GLN A 41 21.91 -17.58 -1.85
C GLN A 41 21.00 -16.70 -0.99
N ALA A 42 20.70 -17.14 0.23
CA ALA A 42 19.89 -16.38 1.18
C ALA A 42 20.46 -14.99 1.48
N SER A 43 21.80 -14.85 1.52
CA SER A 43 22.49 -13.57 1.71
C SER A 43 22.27 -12.56 0.60
N ASP A 44 21.93 -13.03 -0.61
CA ASP A 44 21.70 -12.18 -1.78
C ASP A 44 20.30 -11.59 -1.81
N ASN A 45 19.44 -12.09 -0.94
CA ASN A 45 18.04 -11.69 -0.84
C ASN A 45 17.78 -10.97 0.49
N PHE A 46 16.77 -10.07 0.50
CA PHE A 46 16.32 -9.38 1.69
C PHE A 46 14.82 -9.10 1.58
N SER A 47 14.05 -9.38 2.61
CA SER A 47 12.63 -9.09 2.60
C SER A 47 12.15 -8.55 3.93
N ILE A 48 11.17 -7.67 3.86
CA ILE A 48 10.38 -7.21 5.01
C ILE A 48 8.91 -7.42 4.64
N ALA A 49 8.12 -7.94 5.55
CA ALA A 49 6.67 -7.89 5.45
C ALA A 49 6.18 -6.64 6.21
N VAL A 50 5.43 -5.76 5.55
CA VAL A 50 4.83 -4.63 6.24
C VAL A 50 3.85 -5.16 7.30
N PRO A 51 3.83 -4.62 8.54
CA PRO A 51 2.71 -4.87 9.43
C PRO A 51 1.41 -4.44 8.74
N PRO A 52 0.50 -5.37 8.41
CA PRO A 52 -0.60 -5.05 7.53
C PRO A 52 -1.57 -4.05 8.19
N PRO A 53 -1.80 -2.87 7.62
CA PRO A 53 -2.76 -1.94 8.16
C PRO A 53 -4.18 -2.49 8.07
N ASN A 54 -4.96 -2.20 9.10
CA ASN A 54 -6.37 -2.56 9.16
C ASN A 54 -7.17 -1.78 8.09
N VAL A 55 -8.08 -2.46 7.39
CA VAL A 55 -8.97 -1.82 6.40
C VAL A 55 -10.12 -1.06 7.07
N THR A 56 -9.84 -0.40 8.20
CA THR A 56 -10.83 0.36 8.99
C THR A 56 -10.89 1.85 8.65
N GLY A 57 -9.96 2.33 7.80
CA GLY A 57 -9.91 3.73 7.41
C GLY A 57 -8.58 4.12 6.76
N SER A 58 -8.28 5.42 6.78
CA SER A 58 -7.05 5.98 6.25
C SER A 58 -5.85 5.71 7.15
N LEU A 59 -4.64 5.72 6.55
CA LEU A 59 -3.40 5.68 7.31
C LEU A 59 -3.24 6.93 8.18
N HIS A 60 -2.56 6.78 9.29
CA HIS A 60 -2.17 7.89 10.17
C HIS A 60 -0.64 8.03 10.23
N ILE A 61 -0.16 9.08 10.89
CA ILE A 61 1.29 9.38 10.97
C ILE A 61 2.14 8.22 11.51
N GLY A 62 1.60 7.39 12.40
CA GLY A 62 2.28 6.19 12.90
C GLY A 62 2.56 5.17 11.81
N HIS A 63 1.61 4.97 10.88
CA HIS A 63 1.83 4.11 9.71
C HIS A 63 2.92 4.70 8.79
N ALA A 64 2.88 6.02 8.56
CA ALA A 64 3.87 6.71 7.73
C ALA A 64 5.29 6.59 8.32
N LEU A 65 5.44 6.79 9.63
CA LEU A 65 6.73 6.64 10.32
C LEU A 65 7.25 5.20 10.23
N ASN A 66 6.39 4.22 10.52
CA ASN A 66 6.75 2.80 10.43
C ASN A 66 7.19 2.43 9.01
N ALA A 67 6.41 2.85 8.01
CA ALA A 67 6.73 2.64 6.59
C ALA A 67 8.06 3.30 6.20
N ALA A 68 8.32 4.53 6.62
CA ALA A 68 9.55 5.24 6.30
C ALA A 68 10.81 4.50 6.82
N ILE A 69 10.74 3.94 8.04
CA ILE A 69 11.85 3.17 8.62
C ILE A 69 12.08 1.88 7.83
N GLN A 70 11.03 1.15 7.48
CA GLN A 70 11.14 -0.08 6.71
C GLN A 70 11.63 0.19 5.29
N ASP A 71 11.10 1.23 4.63
CA ASP A 71 11.51 1.63 3.28
C ASP A 71 12.99 2.02 3.23
N LEU A 72 13.50 2.69 4.27
CA LEU A 72 14.92 2.98 4.40
C LEU A 72 15.75 1.69 4.39
N CYS A 73 15.37 0.68 5.17
CA CYS A 73 16.06 -0.62 5.20
C CYS A 73 16.04 -1.32 3.84
N ILE A 74 14.89 -1.34 3.18
CA ILE A 74 14.73 -1.92 1.84
C ILE A 74 15.60 -1.19 0.82
N ARG A 75 15.59 0.16 0.81
CA ARG A 75 16.39 0.97 -0.12
C ARG A 75 17.87 0.76 0.10
N VAL A 76 18.33 0.73 1.35
CA VAL A 76 19.74 0.46 1.69
C VAL A 76 20.15 -0.94 1.20
N ALA A 77 19.31 -1.95 1.39
CA ALA A 77 19.59 -3.30 0.89
C ALA A 77 19.69 -3.35 -0.65
N ARG A 78 18.77 -2.67 -1.37
CA ARG A 78 18.85 -2.52 -2.83
C ARG A 78 20.13 -1.79 -3.29
N MET A 79 20.51 -0.71 -2.61
CA MET A 79 21.74 0.02 -2.90
C MET A 79 23.01 -0.82 -2.69
N ARG A 80 22.94 -1.83 -1.80
CA ARG A 80 24.01 -2.82 -1.57
C ARG A 80 23.95 -3.99 -2.56
N GLY A 81 23.10 -3.92 -3.58
CA GLY A 81 22.97 -4.94 -4.63
C GLY A 81 22.14 -6.17 -4.23
N ARG A 82 21.47 -6.16 -3.07
CA ARG A 82 20.60 -7.27 -2.66
C ARG A 82 19.26 -7.21 -3.39
N ARG A 83 18.72 -8.36 -3.74
CA ARG A 83 17.34 -8.48 -4.20
C ARG A 83 16.39 -8.26 -3.02
N SER A 84 15.72 -7.11 -3.01
CA SER A 84 14.99 -6.68 -1.82
C SER A 84 13.52 -6.49 -2.12
N LYS A 85 12.68 -7.33 -1.50
CA LYS A 85 11.23 -7.33 -1.61
C LYS A 85 10.60 -6.79 -0.33
N TRP A 86 9.78 -5.76 -0.47
CA TRP A 86 8.96 -5.25 0.64
C TRP A 86 7.52 -5.67 0.41
N ILE A 87 7.12 -6.74 1.12
CA ILE A 87 5.83 -7.40 0.94
C ILE A 87 4.73 -6.50 1.46
N PHE A 88 3.79 -6.16 0.57
CA PHE A 88 2.62 -5.37 0.89
C PHE A 88 1.44 -6.26 1.26
N GLY A 89 0.66 -5.83 2.24
CA GLY A 89 -0.59 -6.49 2.61
C GLY A 89 -1.47 -5.61 3.47
N THR A 90 -2.72 -6.02 3.58
CA THR A 90 -3.74 -5.39 4.42
C THR A 90 -4.41 -6.42 5.31
N ASP A 91 -4.82 -5.98 6.52
CA ASP A 91 -5.54 -6.84 7.47
C ASP A 91 -7.04 -6.60 7.38
N HIS A 92 -7.81 -7.70 7.37
CA HIS A 92 -9.28 -7.65 7.40
C HIS A 92 -9.82 -7.04 8.70
N ALA A 93 -9.04 -7.05 9.78
CA ALA A 93 -9.34 -6.45 11.08
C ALA A 93 -10.68 -6.90 11.71
N GLY A 94 -11.26 -8.00 11.23
CA GLY A 94 -12.41 -8.71 11.83
C GLY A 94 -13.50 -7.80 12.43
N ILE A 95 -13.60 -7.81 13.75
CA ILE A 95 -14.60 -7.06 14.53
C ILE A 95 -14.55 -5.55 14.25
N ALA A 96 -13.35 -4.98 14.07
CA ALA A 96 -13.20 -3.53 13.85
C ALA A 96 -13.79 -3.10 12.51
N THR A 97 -13.59 -3.88 11.44
CA THR A 97 -14.18 -3.63 10.12
C THR A 97 -15.71 -3.82 10.17
N GLN A 98 -16.19 -4.88 10.81
CA GLN A 98 -17.63 -5.09 11.00
C GLN A 98 -18.27 -3.89 11.71
N ARG A 99 -17.65 -3.37 12.78
CA ARG A 99 -18.17 -2.20 13.49
C ARG A 99 -18.24 -0.94 12.64
N GLN A 100 -17.30 -0.74 11.70
CA GLN A 100 -17.39 0.39 10.77
C GLN A 100 -18.57 0.23 9.80
N VAL A 101 -18.80 -0.98 9.29
CA VAL A 101 -19.95 -1.27 8.42
C VAL A 101 -21.27 -1.12 9.19
N GLU A 102 -21.33 -1.58 10.46
CA GLU A 102 -22.50 -1.37 11.32
C GLU A 102 -22.81 0.12 11.48
N LYS A 103 -21.81 0.97 11.77
CA LYS A 103 -22.00 2.43 11.85
C LYS A 103 -22.52 3.04 10.55
N GLN A 104 -22.07 2.52 9.40
CA GLN A 104 -22.58 2.98 8.12
C GLN A 104 -24.07 2.60 7.95
N LEU A 105 -24.45 1.38 8.30
CA LEU A 105 -25.85 0.93 8.29
C LEU A 105 -26.73 1.74 9.26
N GLU A 106 -26.22 2.00 10.47
CA GLU A 106 -26.89 2.88 11.44
C GLU A 106 -27.19 4.28 10.86
N ALA A 107 -26.21 4.85 10.12
CA ALA A 107 -26.37 6.14 9.45
C ALA A 107 -27.34 6.09 8.26
N GLU A 108 -27.47 4.93 7.61
CA GLU A 108 -28.47 4.66 6.56
C GLU A 108 -29.87 4.34 7.14
N GLY A 109 -30.01 4.25 8.45
CA GLY A 109 -31.28 3.97 9.14
C GLY A 109 -31.67 2.50 9.16
N THR A 110 -30.70 1.58 9.04
CA THR A 110 -30.90 0.13 9.06
C THR A 110 -29.88 -0.57 9.97
N SER A 111 -29.97 -1.88 10.11
CA SER A 111 -29.08 -2.69 10.94
C SER A 111 -28.64 -3.96 10.23
N ARG A 112 -27.60 -4.61 10.76
CA ARG A 112 -27.12 -5.89 10.23
C ARG A 112 -28.15 -7.00 10.35
N GLU A 113 -29.00 -6.93 11.39
CA GLU A 113 -30.09 -7.87 11.64
C GLU A 113 -31.18 -7.72 10.56
N GLU A 114 -31.50 -6.47 10.18
CA GLU A 114 -32.52 -6.18 9.16
C GLU A 114 -32.09 -6.59 7.76
N ILE A 115 -30.84 -6.32 7.38
CA ILE A 115 -30.35 -6.68 6.03
C ILE A 115 -29.99 -8.17 5.90
N GLY A 116 -29.74 -8.86 7.03
CA GLY A 116 -29.36 -10.26 7.07
C GLY A 116 -27.87 -10.50 6.78
N ARG A 117 -27.42 -11.73 7.09
CA ARG A 117 -26.00 -12.11 7.07
C ARG A 117 -25.35 -11.94 5.70
N GLU A 118 -26.00 -12.38 4.63
CA GLU A 118 -25.43 -12.39 3.29
C GLU A 118 -25.16 -10.97 2.80
N ALA A 119 -26.18 -10.09 2.90
CA ALA A 119 -26.05 -8.70 2.54
C ALA A 119 -25.03 -7.96 3.41
N PHE A 120 -24.92 -8.31 4.71
CA PHE A 120 -23.89 -7.75 5.58
C PHE A 120 -22.47 -8.13 5.14
N ILE A 121 -22.26 -9.39 4.76
CA ILE A 121 -20.96 -9.86 4.24
C ILE A 121 -20.58 -9.10 2.94
N GLU A 122 -21.54 -8.89 2.02
CA GLU A 122 -21.31 -8.10 0.82
C GLU A 122 -20.88 -6.67 1.15
N ARG A 123 -21.54 -6.02 2.11
CA ARG A 123 -21.15 -4.67 2.58
C ARG A 123 -19.74 -4.64 3.17
N VAL A 124 -19.34 -5.66 3.92
CA VAL A 124 -17.98 -5.78 4.46
C VAL A 124 -16.95 -5.91 3.33
N TRP A 125 -17.23 -6.69 2.29
CA TRP A 125 -16.36 -6.80 1.12
C TRP A 125 -16.27 -5.49 0.32
N GLU A 126 -17.38 -4.77 0.18
CA GLU A 126 -17.41 -3.46 -0.46
C GLU A 126 -16.58 -2.44 0.31
N TRP A 127 -16.74 -2.38 1.64
CA TRP A 127 -15.90 -1.58 2.53
C TRP A 127 -14.41 -1.88 2.33
N ARG A 128 -14.04 -3.16 2.30
CA ARG A 128 -12.65 -3.59 2.07
C ARG A 128 -12.13 -3.09 0.73
N ARG A 129 -12.89 -3.22 -0.35
CA ARG A 129 -12.46 -2.74 -1.68
C ARG A 129 -12.18 -1.24 -1.68
N GLN A 130 -13.06 -0.47 -1.06
CA GLN A 130 -12.94 0.98 -0.99
C GLN A 130 -11.74 1.43 -0.13
N HIS A 131 -11.59 0.90 1.07
CA HIS A 131 -10.56 1.34 2.01
C HIS A 131 -9.20 0.71 1.71
N GLY A 132 -9.15 -0.48 1.14
CA GLY A 132 -7.91 -1.10 0.67
C GLY A 132 -7.26 -0.28 -0.46
N SER A 133 -8.03 0.23 -1.41
CA SER A 133 -7.50 1.12 -2.46
C SER A 133 -6.94 2.43 -1.88
N THR A 134 -7.64 3.03 -0.92
CA THR A 134 -7.17 4.25 -0.24
C THR A 134 -5.83 4.05 0.47
N ILE A 135 -5.67 2.94 1.22
CA ILE A 135 -4.41 2.60 1.89
C ILE A 135 -3.27 2.46 0.88
N ARG A 136 -3.50 1.76 -0.22
CA ARG A 136 -2.54 1.59 -1.31
C ARG A 136 -2.11 2.94 -1.90
N GLU A 137 -3.08 3.79 -2.23
CA GLU A 137 -2.84 5.13 -2.76
C GLU A 137 -2.04 6.01 -1.80
N GLN A 138 -2.32 5.93 -0.50
CA GLN A 138 -1.59 6.67 0.52
C GLN A 138 -0.13 6.21 0.65
N PHE A 139 0.15 4.91 0.58
CA PHE A 139 1.53 4.41 0.52
C PHE A 139 2.26 4.83 -0.76
N GLN A 140 1.55 4.85 -1.89
CA GLN A 140 2.11 5.36 -3.15
C GLN A 140 2.43 6.86 -3.07
N ALA A 141 1.56 7.65 -2.46
CA ALA A 141 1.80 9.07 -2.24
C ALA A 141 2.98 9.35 -1.29
N LEU A 142 3.24 8.46 -0.33
CA LEU A 142 4.45 8.48 0.50
C LEU A 142 5.72 8.09 -0.28
N GLY A 143 5.59 7.60 -1.51
CA GLY A 143 6.70 7.07 -2.30
C GLY A 143 7.24 5.74 -1.75
N ALA A 144 6.47 5.01 -0.97
CA ALA A 144 6.86 3.72 -0.39
C ALA A 144 7.17 2.70 -1.48
N SER A 145 8.33 2.04 -1.41
CA SER A 145 8.81 1.10 -2.42
C SER A 145 8.32 -0.34 -2.20
N LEU A 146 7.05 -0.47 -1.82
CA LEU A 146 6.34 -1.72 -1.62
C LEU A 146 6.14 -2.48 -2.94
N ASP A 147 6.04 -3.81 -2.84
CA ASP A 147 5.62 -4.65 -3.95
C ASP A 147 4.10 -4.59 -4.11
N TYR A 148 3.64 -3.67 -4.95
CA TYR A 148 2.22 -3.48 -5.22
C TYR A 148 1.62 -4.49 -6.19
N ASP A 149 2.44 -5.34 -6.79
CA ASP A 149 2.02 -6.34 -7.77
C ASP A 149 1.78 -7.71 -7.10
N ASP A 150 2.28 -7.89 -5.87
CA ASP A 150 2.07 -9.05 -5.01
C ASP A 150 1.44 -8.61 -3.67
N GLU A 151 0.29 -7.93 -3.74
CA GLU A 151 -0.47 -7.52 -2.56
C GLU A 151 -1.12 -8.72 -1.89
N ARG A 152 -0.99 -8.82 -0.57
CA ARG A 152 -1.58 -9.87 0.25
C ARG A 152 -2.69 -9.32 1.15
N PHE A 153 -3.69 -10.16 1.38
CA PHE A 153 -4.79 -9.87 2.30
C PHE A 153 -4.98 -11.03 3.25
N THR A 154 -5.20 -10.75 4.53
CA THR A 154 -5.28 -11.79 5.57
C THR A 154 -6.44 -12.78 5.42
N MET A 155 -7.40 -12.51 4.49
CA MET A 155 -8.47 -13.42 4.12
C MET A 155 -8.32 -13.97 2.71
N ASP A 156 -7.15 -13.86 2.08
CA ASP A 156 -6.88 -14.53 0.82
C ASP A 156 -6.88 -16.05 1.00
N ASP A 157 -7.34 -16.77 -0.01
CA ASP A 157 -7.49 -18.23 0.04
C ASP A 157 -6.20 -18.97 0.44
N GLU A 158 -5.05 -18.46 0.03
CA GLU A 158 -3.74 -19.01 0.39
C GLU A 158 -3.43 -18.83 1.88
N TYR A 159 -3.76 -17.66 2.45
CA TYR A 159 -3.57 -17.39 3.88
C TYR A 159 -4.54 -18.14 4.78
N VAL A 160 -5.77 -18.34 4.32
CA VAL A 160 -6.79 -19.09 5.06
C VAL A 160 -6.47 -20.60 5.15
N ARG A 161 -5.69 -21.12 4.20
CA ARG A 161 -5.28 -22.53 4.16
C ARG A 161 -4.01 -22.83 4.95
N ALA A 162 -3.23 -21.82 5.29
CA ALA A 162 -1.97 -21.93 6.02
C ALA A 162 -2.23 -22.02 7.54
#